data_36c65ce758d044924e46aa83b366e38d
#
_entry.id   36c65ce758d044924e46aa83b366e38d
#
_cell.length_a   1.000
_cell.length_b   1.000
_cell.length_c   1.000
_cell.angle_alpha   90.00
_cell.angle_beta   90.00
_cell.angle_gamma   90.00
#
_symmetry.space_group_name_H-M   'P 1'
#
loop_
_entity.id
_entity.type
_entity.pdbx_description
1 polymer ?
#
loop_
_entity_poly.entity_id
_entity_poly.type
_entity_poly.pdbx_seq_one_letter_code
_entity_poly.pdbx_strand_id
1 'polypeptide(L)'
;MTSLRSPARRSRLPALGVGALLVVGALAGATAYTSSQTAQTQQTLAQTLEAQLEATGYAKVKSSTYQRGLLNSTQTMNVTLGKGMEDVALIVINHIQHGPFPGFQAVGNAIVDTEVRFADPALQAKVEKAFGNQKPTIRTVVGLGGGTSTHLDIPAGTLLEEGDVGSSTLSWQAMTGDIENGGLKSSTQLSWPEFKLASEDGVLTISGMALNGNAVKQNADDPLGVGEQILTLASATYGGTPGGAQDGLDLKDLKVSSVSTLSDGFYSGGVQYNIGQLGFSGLGSGTQNLKNVQLHLSLGHLSQEPLARMVTTLQTLGQQLQDDPDAADLTEAQKKALTEDALALLRAGPIFAIDRLSLTQTGGDIVLTGKAELPGASELDAETAQMLASSPAMALGMVRVQAQLKAAEPALRELLGELSPAAAAGLESLIEVGYLKRQGNNLVSNLAFGGGEATINGQALGGGF
;
A
#
# COMPACT_ATOMS: atom_id res chain seq x y z
N MET A 1 7.02 42.47 6.26
CA MET A 1 7.42 41.38 7.18
C MET A 1 6.16 40.92 7.92
N THR A 2 5.43 40.05 7.31
CA THR A 2 4.21 39.39 7.87
C THR A 2 4.64 38.06 8.46
N SER A 3 4.60 37.94 9.79
CA SER A 3 4.90 36.72 10.52
C SER A 3 3.88 35.65 10.16
N LEU A 4 4.28 34.62 9.45
CA LEU A 4 3.55 33.37 9.30
C LEU A 4 3.43 32.73 10.69
N ARG A 5 2.26 32.88 11.32
CA ARG A 5 1.90 32.11 12.50
C ARG A 5 1.83 30.65 12.09
N SER A 6 2.70 29.82 12.67
CA SER A 6 2.63 28.38 12.63
C SER A 6 1.21 27.93 12.99
N PRO A 7 0.54 27.09 12.20
CA PRO A 7 -0.76 26.55 12.60
C PRO A 7 -0.53 25.68 13.86
N ALA A 8 -1.26 26.01 14.92
CA ALA A 8 -1.30 25.23 16.14
C ALA A 8 -1.52 23.75 15.77
N ARG A 9 -0.70 22.85 16.32
CA ARG A 9 -0.89 21.38 16.27
C ARG A 9 -2.26 21.06 16.84
N ARG A 10 -3.26 20.98 15.96
CA ARG A 10 -4.62 20.55 16.34
C ARG A 10 -4.54 19.06 16.69
N SER A 11 -5.15 18.69 17.80
CA SER A 11 -5.26 17.29 18.24
C SER A 11 -6.16 16.50 17.26
N ARG A 12 -5.53 15.93 16.22
CA ARG A 12 -6.18 14.93 15.34
C ARG A 12 -6.16 13.52 15.95
N LEU A 13 -5.76 13.42 17.20
CA LEU A 13 -5.48 12.20 17.95
C LEU A 13 -6.65 11.18 18.00
N PRO A 14 -7.92 11.54 18.24
CA PRO A 14 -8.96 10.52 18.39
C PRO A 14 -9.36 9.83 17.09
N ALA A 15 -9.45 10.56 15.97
CA ALA A 15 -9.80 9.98 14.68
C ALA A 15 -8.72 9.03 14.15
N LEU A 16 -7.44 9.39 14.35
CA LEU A 16 -6.30 8.53 14.04
C LEU A 16 -6.22 7.34 15.00
N GLY A 17 -6.63 7.50 16.26
CA GLY A 17 -6.64 6.43 17.26
C GLY A 17 -7.60 5.28 16.92
N VAL A 18 -8.80 5.58 16.42
CA VAL A 18 -9.75 4.53 15.98
C VAL A 18 -9.22 3.79 14.77
N GLY A 19 -8.67 4.50 13.77
CA GLY A 19 -8.03 3.86 12.62
C GLY A 19 -6.84 2.97 13.02
N ALA A 20 -6.06 3.39 14.00
CA ALA A 20 -4.93 2.63 14.55
C ALA A 20 -5.37 1.39 15.33
N LEU A 21 -6.46 1.46 16.12
CA LEU A 21 -7.09 0.29 16.75
C LEU A 21 -7.45 -0.78 15.72
N LEU A 22 -8.00 -0.36 14.58
CA LEU A 22 -8.41 -1.25 13.50
C LEU A 22 -7.19 -1.96 12.88
N VAL A 23 -6.11 -1.23 12.63
CA VAL A 23 -4.88 -1.77 12.03
C VAL A 23 -4.13 -2.67 13.02
N VAL A 24 -3.94 -2.23 14.26
CA VAL A 24 -3.22 -3.02 15.28
C VAL A 24 -4.03 -4.24 15.69
N GLY A 25 -5.36 -4.12 15.81
CA GLY A 25 -6.23 -5.25 16.11
C GLY A 25 -6.22 -6.32 15.01
N ALA A 26 -6.32 -5.92 13.74
CA ALA A 26 -6.25 -6.82 12.61
C ALA A 26 -4.85 -7.47 12.49
N LEU A 27 -3.79 -6.68 12.67
CA LEU A 27 -2.40 -7.17 12.66
C LEU A 27 -2.11 -8.09 13.86
N ALA A 28 -2.53 -7.73 15.08
CA ALA A 28 -2.34 -8.55 16.27
C ALA A 28 -3.08 -9.90 16.16
N GLY A 29 -4.28 -9.91 15.60
CA GLY A 29 -5.02 -11.15 15.32
C GLY A 29 -4.35 -11.99 14.23
N ALA A 30 -3.94 -11.39 13.12
CA ALA A 30 -3.34 -12.09 11.97
C ALA A 30 -1.93 -12.60 12.26
N THR A 31 -1.17 -11.90 13.10
CA THR A 31 0.23 -12.24 13.41
C THR A 31 0.36 -13.19 14.59
N ALA A 32 -0.72 -13.40 15.38
CA ALA A 32 -0.68 -14.17 16.62
C ALA A 32 -0.21 -15.62 16.46
N TYR A 33 0.00 -16.13 15.22
CA TYR A 33 0.34 -17.54 15.12
C TYR A 33 1.04 -18.00 13.84
N THR A 34 2.32 -17.80 13.75
CA THR A 34 3.14 -18.46 12.72
C THR A 34 4.06 -19.55 13.26
N SER A 35 4.04 -19.88 14.56
CA SER A 35 4.89 -20.93 15.10
C SER A 35 4.11 -21.87 16.03
N SER A 36 3.79 -23.06 15.56
CA SER A 36 3.31 -24.15 16.37
C SER A 36 4.43 -25.11 16.71
N GLN A 37 4.41 -25.59 17.89
CA GLN A 37 4.82 -26.85 18.51
C GLN A 37 5.78 -26.70 19.68
N THR A 38 5.31 -27.14 20.85
CA THR A 38 5.92 -27.37 22.16
C THR A 38 5.84 -26.24 23.21
N ALA A 39 5.89 -26.61 24.49
CA ALA A 39 5.72 -25.73 25.66
C ALA A 39 6.78 -24.63 25.80
N GLN A 40 7.89 -24.67 25.11
CA GLN A 40 8.86 -23.59 24.89
C GLN A 40 8.31 -22.51 23.96
N THR A 41 7.34 -22.84 23.15
CA THR A 41 6.75 -22.02 22.09
C THR A 41 5.85 -20.89 22.59
N GLN A 42 5.35 -20.96 23.81
CA GLN A 42 4.43 -19.94 24.35
C GLN A 42 5.16 -18.62 24.66
N GLN A 43 6.42 -18.70 25.10
CA GLN A 43 7.26 -17.53 25.32
C GLN A 43 7.78 -16.99 23.97
N THR A 44 8.08 -17.88 23.04
CA THR A 44 8.44 -17.55 21.65
C THR A 44 7.26 -16.92 20.89
N LEU A 45 6.02 -17.30 21.18
CA LEU A 45 4.82 -16.72 20.60
C LEU A 45 4.68 -15.24 20.97
N ALA A 46 4.89 -14.91 22.25
CA ALA A 46 4.87 -13.55 22.73
C ALA A 46 5.95 -12.70 22.05
N GLN A 47 7.18 -13.25 21.94
CA GLN A 47 8.30 -12.59 21.25
C GLN A 47 8.09 -12.46 19.74
N THR A 48 7.44 -13.45 19.11
CA THR A 48 7.13 -13.38 17.68
C THR A 48 6.05 -12.32 17.39
N LEU A 49 5.04 -12.21 18.24
CA LEU A 49 4.03 -11.15 18.16
C LEU A 49 4.64 -9.75 18.32
N GLU A 50 5.53 -9.63 19.29
CA GLU A 50 6.29 -8.42 19.55
C GLU A 50 7.11 -8.03 18.31
N ALA A 51 7.92 -8.94 17.79
CA ALA A 51 8.73 -8.73 16.59
C ALA A 51 7.90 -8.43 15.34
N GLN A 52 6.73 -9.05 15.17
CA GLN A 52 5.87 -8.82 14.02
C GLN A 52 5.14 -7.47 14.10
N LEU A 53 4.66 -7.06 15.27
CA LEU A 53 4.09 -5.73 15.48
C LEU A 53 5.14 -4.65 15.21
N GLU A 54 6.36 -4.85 15.69
CA GLU A 54 7.47 -3.93 15.47
C GLU A 54 7.93 -3.92 14.01
N ALA A 55 7.92 -5.06 13.32
CA ALA A 55 8.26 -5.16 11.90
C ALA A 55 7.35 -4.34 10.98
N THR A 56 6.14 -3.98 11.42
CA THR A 56 5.27 -3.07 10.65
C THR A 56 5.76 -1.63 10.62
N GLY A 57 6.64 -1.22 11.56
CA GLY A 57 7.11 0.16 11.76
C GLY A 57 6.02 1.14 12.22
N TYR A 58 4.80 0.65 12.50
CA TYR A 58 3.67 1.45 12.97
C TYR A 58 3.40 1.29 14.47
N ALA A 59 3.99 0.29 15.11
CA ALA A 59 3.78 -0.01 16.51
C ALA A 59 5.08 -0.50 17.16
N LYS A 60 5.30 -0.14 18.43
CA LYS A 60 6.42 -0.60 19.25
C LYS A 60 5.89 -1.19 20.56
N VAL A 61 6.27 -2.43 20.85
CA VAL A 61 5.92 -3.09 22.12
C VAL A 61 6.85 -2.60 23.21
N LYS A 62 6.30 -1.97 24.24
CA LYS A 62 7.05 -1.45 25.40
C LYS A 62 7.26 -2.50 26.48
N SER A 63 6.27 -3.36 26.67
CA SER A 63 6.34 -4.47 27.60
C SER A 63 5.33 -5.54 27.25
N SER A 64 5.67 -6.78 27.54
CA SER A 64 4.80 -7.94 27.39
C SER A 64 4.85 -8.78 28.67
N THR A 65 3.68 -9.20 29.16
CA THR A 65 3.55 -10.10 30.30
C THR A 65 2.69 -11.28 29.92
N TYR A 66 3.10 -12.47 30.30
CA TYR A 66 2.37 -13.72 30.02
C TYR A 66 2.03 -14.44 31.32
N GLN A 67 0.75 -14.60 31.60
CA GLN A 67 0.23 -15.35 32.75
C GLN A 67 -0.24 -16.71 32.26
N ARG A 68 0.53 -17.73 32.57
CA ARG A 68 0.24 -19.11 32.16
C ARG A 68 -0.79 -19.77 33.07
N GLY A 69 -1.84 -20.34 32.49
CA GLY A 69 -2.78 -21.26 33.13
C GLY A 69 -2.77 -22.63 32.47
N LEU A 70 -3.47 -23.59 33.07
CA LEU A 70 -3.54 -24.96 32.55
C LEU A 70 -4.37 -25.04 31.25
N LEU A 71 -5.57 -24.46 31.27
CA LEU A 71 -6.49 -24.44 30.12
C LEU A 71 -6.60 -23.05 29.48
N ASN A 72 -6.31 -22.02 30.24
CA ASN A 72 -6.39 -20.63 29.78
C ASN A 72 -5.12 -19.88 30.18
N SER A 73 -4.66 -19.00 29.31
CA SER A 73 -3.55 -18.07 29.58
C SER A 73 -3.96 -16.67 29.19
N THR A 74 -3.30 -15.68 29.74
CA THR A 74 -3.49 -14.27 29.35
C THR A 74 -2.14 -13.64 29.03
N GLN A 75 -2.05 -13.01 27.88
CA GLN A 75 -0.93 -12.16 27.51
C GLN A 75 -1.39 -10.70 27.50
N THR A 76 -0.62 -9.82 28.10
CA THR A 76 -0.87 -8.36 28.07
C THR A 76 0.35 -7.67 27.50
N MET A 77 0.16 -6.88 26.46
CA MET A 77 1.19 -6.09 25.81
C MET A 77 0.84 -4.61 25.90
N ASN A 78 1.82 -3.79 26.25
CA ASN A 78 1.73 -2.34 26.13
C ASN A 78 2.41 -1.91 24.85
N VAL A 79 1.66 -1.28 23.97
CA VAL A 79 2.07 -0.94 22.60
C VAL A 79 1.96 0.57 22.43
N THR A 80 2.98 1.20 21.85
CA THR A 80 2.90 2.60 21.40
C THR A 80 2.85 2.63 19.89
N LEU A 81 2.05 3.53 19.33
CA LEU A 81 1.99 3.75 17.89
C LEU A 81 3.13 4.68 17.49
N GLY A 82 3.73 4.44 16.31
CA GLY A 82 4.82 5.24 15.74
C GLY A 82 4.37 6.28 14.72
N LYS A 83 5.33 7.04 14.19
CA LYS A 83 5.19 7.98 13.04
C LYS A 83 3.98 8.91 13.10
N GLY A 84 4.00 9.84 14.05
CA GLY A 84 2.99 10.90 14.19
C GLY A 84 1.83 10.55 15.12
N MET A 85 1.87 9.37 15.74
CA MET A 85 0.93 8.89 16.75
C MET A 85 1.68 8.41 18.03
N GLU A 86 2.89 8.89 18.26
CA GLU A 86 3.78 8.44 19.34
C GLU A 86 3.19 8.63 20.75
N ASP A 87 2.21 9.53 20.86
CA ASP A 87 1.49 9.79 22.12
C ASP A 87 0.33 8.80 22.36
N VAL A 88 0.01 7.93 21.39
CA VAL A 88 -1.07 6.96 21.53
C VAL A 88 -0.51 5.64 22.05
N ALA A 89 -0.82 5.31 23.30
CA ALA A 89 -0.48 4.04 23.91
C ALA A 89 -1.71 3.12 23.97
N LEU A 90 -1.52 1.86 23.59
CA LEU A 90 -2.53 0.81 23.59
C LEU A 90 -2.15 -0.32 24.55
N ILE A 91 -3.14 -0.98 25.10
CA ILE A 91 -3.01 -2.21 25.86
C ILE A 91 -3.70 -3.31 25.06
N VAL A 92 -2.95 -4.29 24.60
CA VAL A 92 -3.46 -5.45 23.87
C VAL A 92 -3.50 -6.64 24.84
N ILE A 93 -4.67 -7.25 25.03
CA ILE A 93 -4.90 -8.36 25.95
C ILE A 93 -5.38 -9.55 25.13
N ASN A 94 -4.59 -10.61 25.11
CA ASN A 94 -4.93 -11.88 24.48
C ASN A 94 -5.39 -12.88 25.53
N HIS A 95 -6.64 -13.29 25.45
CA HIS A 95 -7.22 -14.39 26.24
C HIS A 95 -7.09 -15.69 25.44
N ILE A 96 -6.21 -16.57 25.87
CA ILE A 96 -5.82 -17.77 25.13
C ILE A 96 -6.45 -18.98 25.81
N GLN A 97 -7.30 -19.71 25.08
CA GLN A 97 -7.87 -20.98 25.48
C GLN A 97 -7.09 -22.10 24.80
N HIS A 98 -6.53 -23.03 25.57
CA HIS A 98 -5.68 -24.10 25.04
C HIS A 98 -6.46 -25.30 24.56
N GLY A 99 -5.97 -25.94 23.46
CA GLY A 99 -6.54 -27.12 22.84
C GLY A 99 -6.30 -28.43 23.61
N PRO A 100 -6.73 -29.59 23.04
CA PRO A 100 -7.22 -29.77 21.65
C PRO A 100 -8.69 -29.37 21.40
N PHE A 101 -9.45 -29.02 22.43
CA PHE A 101 -10.85 -28.56 22.34
C PHE A 101 -10.98 -27.23 23.11
N PRO A 102 -10.40 -26.14 22.60
CA PRO A 102 -10.37 -24.89 23.34
C PRO A 102 -11.79 -24.38 23.58
N GLY A 103 -12.12 -24.19 24.87
CA GLY A 103 -13.45 -23.76 25.31
C GLY A 103 -14.62 -24.62 24.84
N PHE A 104 -14.40 -25.84 24.31
CA PHE A 104 -15.39 -26.70 23.63
C PHE A 104 -16.07 -26.04 22.41
N GLN A 105 -15.44 -25.00 21.84
CA GLN A 105 -16.00 -24.23 20.71
C GLN A 105 -15.38 -24.62 19.36
N ALA A 106 -14.18 -25.18 19.37
CA ALA A 106 -13.48 -25.60 18.16
C ALA A 106 -12.58 -26.82 18.42
N VAL A 107 -12.11 -27.44 17.35
CA VAL A 107 -11.02 -28.41 17.38
C VAL A 107 -9.75 -27.68 16.91
N GLY A 108 -8.76 -27.55 17.78
CA GLY A 108 -7.55 -26.80 17.45
C GLY A 108 -6.57 -26.73 18.61
N ASN A 109 -5.44 -26.09 18.36
CA ASN A 109 -4.40 -25.88 19.37
C ASN A 109 -4.78 -24.75 20.34
N ALA A 110 -5.49 -23.73 19.89
CA ALA A 110 -5.95 -22.63 20.72
C ALA A 110 -7.10 -21.84 20.08
N ILE A 111 -7.84 -21.12 20.92
CA ILE A 111 -8.60 -19.91 20.56
C ILE A 111 -8.00 -18.73 21.27
N VAL A 112 -7.77 -17.65 20.56
CA VAL A 112 -7.27 -16.38 21.09
C VAL A 112 -8.33 -15.30 20.88
N ASP A 113 -8.90 -14.80 21.96
CA ASP A 113 -9.77 -13.63 21.94
C ASP A 113 -8.91 -12.40 22.31
N THR A 114 -8.74 -11.48 21.38
CA THR A 114 -7.90 -10.29 21.53
C THR A 114 -8.77 -9.08 21.87
N GLU A 115 -8.47 -8.41 22.95
CA GLU A 115 -9.03 -7.13 23.36
C GLU A 115 -7.97 -6.03 23.21
N VAL A 116 -8.37 -4.89 22.63
CA VAL A 116 -7.50 -3.72 22.49
C VAL A 116 -8.12 -2.56 23.24
N ARG A 117 -7.33 -1.92 24.10
CA ARG A 117 -7.74 -0.76 24.91
C ARG A 117 -6.76 0.38 24.74
N PHE A 118 -7.24 1.61 24.90
CA PHE A 118 -6.33 2.75 25.08
C PHE A 118 -5.78 2.77 26.49
N ALA A 119 -4.49 3.10 26.63
CA ALA A 119 -3.87 3.27 27.94
C ALA A 119 -4.37 4.54 28.65
N ASP A 120 -4.79 5.56 27.89
CA ASP A 120 -5.45 6.76 28.42
C ASP A 120 -6.92 6.43 28.78
N PRO A 121 -7.32 6.49 30.06
CA PRO A 121 -8.68 6.18 30.51
C PRO A 121 -9.74 7.12 29.92
N ALA A 122 -9.38 8.39 29.67
CA ALA A 122 -10.33 9.37 29.12
C ALA A 122 -10.63 9.06 27.65
N LEU A 123 -9.60 8.70 26.87
CA LEU A 123 -9.75 8.26 25.49
C LEU A 123 -10.48 6.91 25.42
N GLN A 124 -10.17 5.96 26.30
CA GLN A 124 -10.88 4.68 26.41
C GLN A 124 -12.37 4.87 26.64
N ALA A 125 -12.76 5.73 27.59
CA ALA A 125 -14.16 6.02 27.89
C ALA A 125 -14.89 6.67 26.69
N LYS A 126 -14.23 7.56 25.94
CA LYS A 126 -14.78 8.14 24.72
C LYS A 126 -15.05 7.07 23.64
N VAL A 127 -14.09 6.16 23.45
CA VAL A 127 -14.20 5.08 22.46
C VAL A 127 -15.27 4.06 22.87
N GLU A 128 -15.36 3.67 24.13
CA GLU A 128 -16.43 2.80 24.64
C GLU A 128 -17.80 3.43 24.42
N LYS A 129 -17.95 4.73 24.69
CA LYS A 129 -19.18 5.46 24.40
C LYS A 129 -19.51 5.51 22.90
N ALA A 130 -18.49 5.64 22.05
CA ALA A 130 -18.69 5.65 20.60
C ALA A 130 -19.25 4.33 20.07
N PHE A 131 -18.85 3.19 20.64
CA PHE A 131 -19.39 1.86 20.32
C PHE A 131 -20.70 1.53 21.04
N GLY A 132 -21.16 2.36 21.96
CA GLY A 132 -22.32 2.08 22.79
C GLY A 132 -22.10 0.88 23.72
N ASN A 133 -22.99 -0.11 23.64
CA ASN A 133 -22.87 -1.36 24.42
C ASN A 133 -22.15 -2.49 23.67
N GLN A 134 -21.69 -2.23 22.45
CA GLN A 134 -20.99 -3.23 21.63
C GLN A 134 -19.49 -3.11 21.84
N LYS A 135 -18.78 -4.21 21.66
CA LYS A 135 -17.32 -4.25 21.77
C LYS A 135 -16.74 -4.81 20.47
N PRO A 136 -15.61 -4.26 19.99
CA PRO A 136 -14.85 -4.91 18.94
C PRO A 136 -14.47 -6.34 19.36
N THR A 137 -14.58 -7.28 18.43
CA THR A 137 -14.16 -8.67 18.62
C THR A 137 -13.11 -9.04 17.61
N ILE A 138 -12.01 -9.64 18.10
CA ILE A 138 -10.94 -10.18 17.28
C ILE A 138 -10.71 -11.59 17.81
N ARG A 139 -11.10 -12.58 17.03
CA ARG A 139 -10.98 -13.98 17.42
C ARG A 139 -10.10 -14.74 16.43
N THR A 140 -9.06 -15.37 16.93
CA THR A 140 -8.17 -16.24 16.16
C THR A 140 -8.32 -17.68 16.63
N VAL A 141 -8.66 -18.58 15.71
CA VAL A 141 -8.65 -20.02 15.91
C VAL A 141 -7.37 -20.58 15.31
N VAL A 142 -6.67 -21.37 16.11
CA VAL A 142 -5.45 -22.03 15.71
C VAL A 142 -5.73 -23.50 15.48
N GLY A 143 -5.66 -23.94 14.26
CA GLY A 143 -5.88 -25.34 13.88
C GLY A 143 -4.77 -26.28 14.36
N LEU A 144 -5.06 -27.58 14.42
CA LEU A 144 -4.10 -28.61 14.81
C LEU A 144 -2.86 -28.67 13.90
N GLY A 145 -2.99 -28.28 12.64
CA GLY A 145 -1.91 -28.18 11.65
C GLY A 145 -1.13 -26.86 11.71
N GLY A 146 -1.40 -25.99 12.70
CA GLY A 146 -0.73 -24.70 12.84
C GLY A 146 -1.27 -23.58 11.96
N GLY A 147 -2.24 -23.85 11.09
CA GLY A 147 -2.94 -22.79 10.35
C GLY A 147 -3.82 -21.96 11.30
N THR A 148 -4.09 -20.71 10.92
CA THR A 148 -4.92 -19.78 11.70
C THR A 148 -6.08 -19.26 10.87
N SER A 149 -7.22 -19.03 11.54
CA SER A 149 -8.36 -18.30 11.01
C SER A 149 -8.70 -17.19 12.00
N THR A 150 -8.59 -15.95 11.58
CA THR A 150 -8.90 -14.77 12.40
C THR A 150 -10.12 -14.08 11.86
N HIS A 151 -11.12 -13.91 12.72
CA HIS A 151 -12.32 -13.12 12.45
C HIS A 151 -12.27 -11.81 13.22
N LEU A 152 -12.56 -10.72 12.51
CA LEU A 152 -12.59 -9.35 13.03
C LEU A 152 -14.01 -8.80 12.85
N ASP A 153 -14.60 -8.28 13.92
CA ASP A 153 -15.86 -7.55 13.89
C ASP A 153 -15.70 -6.27 14.73
N ILE A 154 -15.80 -5.12 14.06
CA ILE A 154 -15.74 -3.80 14.69
C ILE A 154 -17.10 -3.16 14.51
N PRO A 155 -17.86 -2.95 15.60
CA PRO A 155 -19.19 -2.36 15.51
C PRO A 155 -19.19 -0.95 14.92
N ALA A 156 -20.32 -0.55 14.38
CA ALA A 156 -20.57 0.83 14.00
C ALA A 156 -20.40 1.76 15.20
N GLY A 157 -19.96 2.99 14.95
CA GLY A 157 -19.74 3.93 16.03
C GLY A 157 -19.77 5.38 15.58
N THR A 158 -19.83 6.25 16.58
CA THR A 158 -19.76 7.71 16.39
C THR A 158 -18.97 8.33 17.52
N LEU A 159 -17.92 9.07 17.18
CA LEU A 159 -17.11 9.83 18.12
C LEU A 159 -17.30 11.32 17.84
N LEU A 160 -17.73 12.06 18.86
CA LEU A 160 -17.80 13.51 18.85
C LEU A 160 -16.58 14.07 19.56
N GLU A 161 -15.89 14.98 18.93
CA GLU A 161 -14.80 15.74 19.51
C GLU A 161 -15.16 17.21 19.54
N GLU A 162 -15.22 17.79 20.73
CA GLU A 162 -15.39 19.20 20.96
C GLU A 162 -14.02 19.82 21.23
N GLY A 163 -13.58 20.73 20.39
CA GLY A 163 -12.31 21.46 20.54
C GLY A 163 -12.55 22.95 20.68
N ASP A 164 -11.51 23.69 21.08
CA ASP A 164 -11.54 25.15 21.23
C ASP A 164 -11.84 25.90 19.91
N VAL A 165 -11.77 25.21 18.78
CA VAL A 165 -11.93 25.76 17.43
C VAL A 165 -12.97 24.94 16.65
N GLY A 166 -14.07 24.57 17.27
CA GLY A 166 -15.18 23.87 16.63
C GLY A 166 -15.27 22.39 16.96
N SER A 167 -16.35 21.75 16.53
CA SER A 167 -16.62 20.34 16.74
C SER A 167 -16.31 19.52 15.50
N SER A 168 -15.79 18.32 15.71
CA SER A 168 -15.67 17.31 14.65
C SER A 168 -16.40 16.03 15.04
N THR A 169 -17.03 15.40 14.06
CA THR A 169 -17.73 14.14 14.23
C THR A 169 -17.12 13.09 13.31
N LEU A 170 -16.64 12.01 13.91
CA LEU A 170 -16.21 10.82 13.22
C LEU A 170 -17.27 9.75 13.38
N SER A 171 -17.80 9.23 12.29
CA SER A 171 -18.75 8.11 12.30
C SER A 171 -18.32 7.02 11.32
N TRP A 172 -18.66 5.79 11.63
CA TRP A 172 -18.35 4.64 10.77
C TRP A 172 -19.43 3.57 10.89
N GLN A 173 -19.63 2.82 9.83
CA GLN A 173 -20.42 1.60 9.85
C GLN A 173 -19.57 0.42 10.30
N ALA A 174 -20.21 -0.69 10.68
CA ALA A 174 -19.51 -1.88 11.13
C ALA A 174 -18.51 -2.37 10.07
N MET A 175 -17.29 -2.71 10.52
CA MET A 175 -16.25 -3.32 9.71
C MET A 175 -16.12 -4.79 10.06
N THR A 176 -16.05 -5.65 9.06
CA THR A 176 -15.82 -7.10 9.23
C THR A 176 -14.59 -7.55 8.47
N GLY A 177 -13.94 -8.60 8.96
CA GLY A 177 -12.79 -9.16 8.29
C GLY A 177 -12.52 -10.61 8.65
N ASP A 178 -12.01 -11.35 7.65
CA ASP A 178 -11.54 -12.71 7.79
C ASP A 178 -10.13 -12.82 7.21
N ILE A 179 -9.23 -13.40 8.00
CA ILE A 179 -7.84 -13.62 7.62
C ILE A 179 -7.51 -15.09 7.89
N GLU A 180 -7.15 -15.81 6.86
CA GLU A 180 -6.74 -17.20 6.96
C GLU A 180 -5.26 -17.35 6.61
N ASN A 181 -4.54 -18.15 7.39
CA ASN A 181 -3.17 -18.52 7.12
C ASN A 181 -2.99 -20.03 7.33
N GLY A 182 -2.88 -20.76 6.22
CA GLY A 182 -2.66 -22.20 6.18
C GLY A 182 -1.20 -22.60 6.02
N GLY A 183 -0.26 -21.76 6.43
CA GLY A 183 1.18 -21.97 6.26
C GLY A 183 1.69 -21.51 4.90
N LEU A 184 1.43 -22.26 3.84
CA LEU A 184 1.81 -21.87 2.47
C LEU A 184 0.76 -21.02 1.75
N LYS A 185 -0.46 -21.02 2.24
CA LYS A 185 -1.58 -20.26 1.65
C LYS A 185 -2.13 -19.31 2.66
N SER A 186 -2.36 -18.08 2.23
CA SER A 186 -3.06 -17.07 3.02
C SER A 186 -4.18 -16.42 2.21
N SER A 187 -5.26 -16.03 2.89
CA SER A 187 -6.31 -15.22 2.32
C SER A 187 -6.71 -14.11 3.29
N THR A 188 -7.17 -13.00 2.75
CA THR A 188 -7.62 -11.84 3.51
C THR A 188 -8.87 -11.29 2.86
N GLN A 189 -9.92 -11.07 3.66
CA GLN A 189 -11.13 -10.39 3.25
C GLN A 189 -11.47 -9.36 4.32
N LEU A 190 -11.54 -8.08 3.94
CA LEU A 190 -11.95 -6.99 4.82
C LEU A 190 -13.05 -6.19 4.11
N SER A 191 -14.06 -5.78 4.86
CA SER A 191 -15.17 -4.96 4.37
C SER A 191 -15.46 -3.84 5.35
N TRP A 192 -15.44 -2.61 4.85
CA TRP A 192 -15.79 -1.42 5.62
C TRP A 192 -16.75 -0.55 4.80
N PRO A 193 -18.07 -0.63 5.08
CA PRO A 193 -19.08 0.00 4.25
C PRO A 193 -19.00 1.52 4.20
N GLU A 194 -18.73 2.19 5.34
CA GLU A 194 -18.67 3.66 5.38
C GLU A 194 -17.82 4.18 6.53
N PHE A 195 -17.08 5.23 6.24
CA PHE A 195 -16.37 6.08 7.18
C PHE A 195 -16.63 7.54 6.82
N LYS A 196 -17.00 8.37 7.82
CA LYS A 196 -17.32 9.79 7.62
C LYS A 196 -16.68 10.64 8.69
N LEU A 197 -15.96 11.66 8.26
CA LEU A 197 -15.41 12.72 9.12
C LEU A 197 -16.05 14.03 8.73
N ALA A 198 -16.81 14.61 9.65
CA ALA A 198 -17.42 15.93 9.48
C ALA A 198 -16.75 16.93 10.42
N SER A 199 -16.35 18.08 9.92
CA SER A 199 -15.77 19.20 10.65
C SER A 199 -16.30 20.52 10.12
N GLU A 200 -15.95 21.63 10.75
CA GLU A 200 -16.28 22.96 10.23
C GLU A 200 -15.64 23.25 8.86
N ASP A 201 -14.50 22.63 8.56
CA ASP A 201 -13.77 22.80 7.30
C ASP A 201 -14.40 21.99 6.16
N GLY A 202 -15.24 20.98 6.45
CA GLY A 202 -15.89 20.16 5.44
C GLY A 202 -16.22 18.75 5.90
N VAL A 203 -16.69 17.96 4.96
CA VAL A 203 -17.09 16.56 5.17
C VAL A 203 -16.31 15.65 4.23
N LEU A 204 -15.55 14.71 4.83
CA LEU A 204 -14.96 13.58 4.11
C LEU A 204 -15.86 12.37 4.31
N THR A 205 -16.29 11.74 3.23
CA THR A 205 -17.01 10.47 3.26
C THR A 205 -16.27 9.44 2.38
N ILE A 206 -15.99 8.28 2.94
CA ILE A 206 -15.42 7.13 2.25
C ILE A 206 -16.42 5.99 2.33
N SER A 207 -16.80 5.39 1.21
CA SER A 207 -17.84 4.37 1.15
C SER A 207 -17.42 3.14 0.35
N GLY A 208 -17.87 1.97 0.78
CA GLY A 208 -17.70 0.71 0.08
C GLY A 208 -16.25 0.26 -0.05
N MET A 209 -15.46 0.42 1.02
CA MET A 209 -14.09 -0.08 1.04
C MET A 209 -14.08 -1.59 1.30
N ALA A 210 -13.40 -2.34 0.43
CA ALA A 210 -13.15 -3.76 0.62
C ALA A 210 -11.73 -4.14 0.14
N LEU A 211 -11.09 -5.04 0.90
CA LEU A 211 -9.81 -5.63 0.55
C LEU A 211 -10.01 -7.14 0.44
N ASN A 212 -9.63 -7.71 -0.69
CA ASN A 212 -9.58 -9.15 -0.91
C ASN A 212 -8.17 -9.51 -1.36
N GLY A 213 -7.61 -10.57 -0.78
CA GLY A 213 -6.28 -11.01 -1.14
C GLY A 213 -6.10 -12.50 -0.95
N ASN A 214 -5.24 -13.07 -1.75
CA ASN A 214 -4.72 -14.41 -1.57
C ASN A 214 -3.24 -14.42 -1.91
N ALA A 215 -2.48 -15.27 -1.23
CA ALA A 215 -1.09 -15.52 -1.54
C ALA A 215 -0.74 -16.98 -1.32
N VAL A 216 0.19 -17.48 -2.12
CA VAL A 216 0.75 -18.83 -2.02
C VAL A 216 2.25 -18.71 -2.04
N LYS A 217 2.93 -19.31 -1.05
CA LYS A 217 4.38 -19.47 -0.98
C LYS A 217 4.78 -20.84 -1.51
N GLN A 218 5.96 -20.97 -2.09
CA GLN A 218 6.47 -22.27 -2.51
C GLN A 218 6.87 -23.15 -1.31
N ASN A 219 7.42 -22.53 -0.29
CA ASN A 219 7.77 -23.17 0.98
C ASN A 219 7.64 -22.14 2.13
N ALA A 220 7.77 -22.61 3.37
CA ALA A 220 7.56 -21.76 4.54
C ALA A 220 8.60 -20.62 4.68
N ASP A 221 9.81 -20.85 4.20
CA ASP A 221 10.94 -19.90 4.30
C ASP A 221 11.01 -18.96 3.10
N ASP A 222 10.15 -19.16 2.08
CA ASP A 222 10.12 -18.30 0.90
C ASP A 222 9.59 -16.91 1.27
N PRO A 223 10.39 -15.84 1.12
CA PRO A 223 9.93 -14.48 1.39
C PRO A 223 8.97 -13.95 0.32
N LEU A 224 8.90 -14.63 -0.85
CA LEU A 224 8.11 -14.24 -2.00
C LEU A 224 6.82 -15.05 -2.06
N GLY A 225 5.68 -14.42 -1.82
CA GLY A 225 4.38 -15.00 -2.11
C GLY A 225 3.92 -14.64 -3.53
N VAL A 226 3.23 -15.56 -4.20
CA VAL A 226 2.52 -15.28 -5.44
C VAL A 226 1.03 -15.26 -5.19
N GLY A 227 0.31 -14.35 -5.85
CA GLY A 227 -1.13 -14.22 -5.65
C GLY A 227 -1.68 -12.91 -6.14
N GLU A 228 -2.88 -12.60 -5.67
CA GLU A 228 -3.61 -11.40 -6.05
C GLU A 228 -4.10 -10.66 -4.80
N GLN A 229 -4.05 -9.33 -4.86
CA GLN A 229 -4.69 -8.45 -3.88
C GLN A 229 -5.54 -7.41 -4.60
N ILE A 230 -6.76 -7.20 -4.13
CA ILE A 230 -7.71 -6.26 -4.70
C ILE A 230 -8.26 -5.38 -3.59
N LEU A 231 -7.98 -4.09 -3.67
CA LEU A 231 -8.63 -3.05 -2.88
C LEU A 231 -9.68 -2.36 -3.76
N THR A 232 -10.90 -2.30 -3.27
CA THR A 232 -11.99 -1.52 -3.91
C THR A 232 -12.47 -0.42 -2.98
N LEU A 233 -12.93 0.66 -3.58
CA LEU A 233 -13.55 1.79 -2.91
C LEU A 233 -14.66 2.31 -3.82
N ALA A 234 -15.90 2.25 -3.35
CA ALA A 234 -17.03 2.71 -4.16
C ALA A 234 -17.00 4.23 -4.35
N SER A 235 -16.72 4.98 -3.27
CA SER A 235 -16.53 6.42 -3.39
C SER A 235 -15.68 7.00 -2.25
N ALA A 236 -14.97 8.11 -2.56
CA ALA A 236 -14.41 9.01 -1.58
C ALA A 236 -14.75 10.44 -1.99
N THR A 237 -15.50 11.14 -1.15
CA THR A 237 -15.91 12.51 -1.40
C THR A 237 -15.41 13.42 -0.28
N TYR A 238 -14.86 14.56 -0.67
CA TYR A 238 -14.60 15.67 0.25
C TYR A 238 -15.30 16.92 -0.29
N GLY A 239 -16.04 17.59 0.55
CA GLY A 239 -16.68 18.85 0.21
C GLY A 239 -16.49 19.85 1.34
N GLY A 240 -16.08 21.08 1.00
CA GLY A 240 -16.02 22.19 1.95
C GLY A 240 -17.39 22.58 2.48
N THR A 241 -17.43 23.42 3.51
CA THR A 241 -18.67 23.96 4.09
C THR A 241 -19.44 24.82 3.08
N PRO A 242 -20.79 24.79 3.11
CA PRO A 242 -21.61 25.67 2.29
C PRO A 242 -21.23 27.15 2.51
N GLY A 243 -20.72 27.81 1.47
CA GLY A 243 -20.33 29.23 1.50
C GLY A 243 -18.82 29.50 1.58
N GLY A 244 -17.98 28.48 1.71
CA GLY A 244 -16.52 28.57 1.55
C GLY A 244 -16.07 28.41 0.08
N ALA A 245 -14.77 28.53 -0.19
CA ALA A 245 -14.22 28.12 -1.46
C ALA A 245 -14.54 26.64 -1.70
N GLN A 246 -15.13 26.32 -2.86
CA GLN A 246 -15.60 24.97 -3.18
C GLN A 246 -14.43 24.08 -3.58
N ASP A 247 -13.49 23.87 -2.66
CA ASP A 247 -12.48 22.85 -2.85
C ASP A 247 -13.13 21.50 -2.58
N GLY A 248 -13.15 20.63 -3.57
CA GLY A 248 -13.82 19.33 -3.47
C GLY A 248 -13.02 18.23 -4.16
N LEU A 249 -13.18 17.02 -3.65
CA LEU A 249 -12.72 15.78 -4.26
C LEU A 249 -13.93 14.87 -4.43
N ASP A 250 -14.11 14.29 -5.62
CA ASP A 250 -15.10 13.27 -5.92
C ASP A 250 -14.40 12.12 -6.66
N LEU A 251 -14.11 11.04 -5.93
CA LEU A 251 -13.53 9.82 -6.50
C LEU A 251 -14.57 8.72 -6.43
N LYS A 252 -14.79 8.02 -7.55
CA LYS A 252 -15.73 6.90 -7.64
C LYS A 252 -15.09 5.69 -8.30
N ASP A 253 -15.51 4.52 -7.85
CA ASP A 253 -15.16 3.22 -8.41
C ASP A 253 -13.64 3.02 -8.51
N LEU A 254 -12.91 3.30 -7.41
CA LEU A 254 -11.50 2.96 -7.33
C LEU A 254 -11.36 1.44 -7.17
N LYS A 255 -10.59 0.83 -8.05
CA LYS A 255 -10.07 -0.53 -7.89
C LYS A 255 -8.57 -0.51 -8.04
N VAL A 256 -7.86 -0.93 -7.01
CA VAL A 256 -6.42 -1.19 -7.04
C VAL A 256 -6.23 -2.69 -6.98
N SER A 257 -5.59 -3.28 -7.96
CA SER A 257 -5.23 -4.69 -7.93
C SER A 257 -3.73 -4.87 -8.12
N SER A 258 -3.14 -5.77 -7.35
CA SER A 258 -1.78 -6.23 -7.54
C SER A 258 -1.81 -7.73 -7.78
N VAL A 259 -1.02 -8.17 -8.74
CA VAL A 259 -0.88 -9.59 -9.08
C VAL A 259 0.61 -9.92 -9.10
N SER A 260 0.97 -11.06 -8.55
CA SER A 260 2.32 -11.60 -8.65
C SER A 260 2.26 -13.05 -9.12
N THR A 261 3.21 -13.43 -9.96
CA THR A 261 3.30 -14.76 -10.56
C THR A 261 4.76 -15.23 -10.56
N LEU A 262 4.93 -16.54 -10.56
CA LEU A 262 6.23 -17.17 -10.72
C LEU A 262 6.12 -18.23 -11.83
N SER A 263 6.94 -18.11 -12.85
CA SER A 263 7.02 -19.06 -13.97
C SER A 263 8.48 -19.21 -14.40
N ASP A 264 8.90 -20.45 -14.61
CA ASP A 264 10.23 -20.80 -15.11
C ASP A 264 11.39 -20.17 -14.30
N GLY A 265 11.20 -20.01 -12.98
CA GLY A 265 12.18 -19.38 -12.10
C GLY A 265 12.22 -17.85 -12.15
N PHE A 266 11.29 -17.22 -12.87
CA PHE A 266 11.16 -15.76 -12.94
C PHE A 266 9.91 -15.29 -12.25
N TYR A 267 10.11 -14.32 -11.38
CA TYR A 267 9.04 -13.59 -10.71
C TYR A 267 8.58 -12.41 -11.57
N SER A 268 7.30 -12.22 -11.64
CA SER A 268 6.68 -11.07 -12.29
C SER A 268 5.56 -10.52 -11.42
N GLY A 269 5.41 -9.21 -11.39
CA GLY A 269 4.36 -8.54 -10.64
C GLY A 269 3.80 -7.36 -11.42
N GLY A 270 2.55 -7.02 -11.14
CA GLY A 270 1.89 -5.86 -11.71
C GLY A 270 0.96 -5.19 -10.71
N VAL A 271 0.76 -3.90 -10.89
CA VAL A 271 -0.21 -3.10 -10.14
C VAL A 271 -1.09 -2.36 -11.13
N GLN A 272 -2.40 -2.41 -10.90
CA GLN A 272 -3.41 -1.74 -11.73
C GLN A 272 -4.24 -0.83 -10.85
N TYR A 273 -4.29 0.44 -11.21
CA TYR A 273 -5.20 1.44 -10.67
C TYR A 273 -6.27 1.72 -11.70
N ASN A 274 -7.53 1.53 -11.34
CA ASN A 274 -8.68 1.83 -12.16
C ASN A 274 -9.60 2.75 -11.35
N ILE A 275 -9.92 3.92 -11.88
CA ILE A 275 -10.79 4.93 -11.28
C ILE A 275 -11.90 5.23 -12.27
N GLY A 276 -13.16 4.98 -11.90
CA GLY A 276 -14.31 5.25 -12.76
C GLY A 276 -14.50 6.74 -12.99
N GLN A 277 -14.41 7.54 -11.94
CA GLN A 277 -14.49 9.00 -11.99
C GLN A 277 -13.55 9.64 -10.96
N LEU A 278 -12.85 10.68 -11.37
CA LEU A 278 -12.05 11.56 -10.51
C LEU A 278 -12.41 13.01 -10.80
N GLY A 279 -13.14 13.62 -9.87
CA GLY A 279 -13.51 15.03 -9.89
C GLY A 279 -12.71 15.80 -8.86
N PHE A 280 -12.25 16.99 -9.20
CA PHE A 280 -11.63 17.91 -8.26
C PHE A 280 -11.95 19.35 -8.65
N SER A 281 -12.07 20.21 -7.62
CA SER A 281 -12.33 21.63 -7.76
C SER A 281 -11.42 22.42 -6.84
N GLY A 282 -11.19 23.71 -7.14
CA GLY A 282 -10.39 24.59 -6.28
C GLY A 282 -8.93 24.80 -6.70
N LEU A 283 -8.45 24.15 -7.75
CA LEU A 283 -7.08 24.36 -8.28
C LEU A 283 -6.99 25.49 -9.33
N GLY A 284 -7.92 26.46 -9.30
CA GLY A 284 -7.85 27.68 -10.11
C GLY A 284 -8.47 27.59 -11.51
N SER A 285 -8.80 26.42 -12.03
CA SER A 285 -9.32 26.19 -13.40
C SER A 285 -10.76 25.68 -13.46
N GLY A 286 -11.52 25.77 -12.36
CA GLY A 286 -12.89 25.22 -12.28
C GLY A 286 -12.93 23.75 -11.84
N THR A 287 -14.05 23.09 -12.05
CA THR A 287 -14.21 21.66 -11.73
C THR A 287 -13.71 20.81 -12.89
N GLN A 288 -12.78 19.94 -12.61
CA GLN A 288 -12.29 18.95 -13.59
C GLN A 288 -12.90 17.58 -13.27
N ASN A 289 -13.28 16.84 -14.32
CA ASN A 289 -13.84 15.50 -14.21
C ASN A 289 -13.15 14.57 -15.21
N LEU A 290 -12.24 13.75 -14.70
CA LEU A 290 -11.62 12.69 -15.47
C LEU A 290 -12.42 11.40 -15.32
N LYS A 291 -12.62 10.66 -16.41
CA LYS A 291 -13.34 9.39 -16.41
C LYS A 291 -12.43 8.25 -16.85
N ASN A 292 -12.70 7.05 -16.36
CA ASN A 292 -12.00 5.82 -16.73
C ASN A 292 -10.48 5.97 -16.67
N VAL A 293 -9.98 6.61 -15.57
CA VAL A 293 -8.54 6.77 -15.38
C VAL A 293 -7.95 5.42 -15.04
N GLN A 294 -6.95 4.97 -15.81
CA GLN A 294 -6.28 3.69 -15.61
C GLN A 294 -4.77 3.90 -15.63
N LEU A 295 -4.10 3.25 -14.68
CA LEU A 295 -2.65 3.11 -14.66
C LEU A 295 -2.29 1.66 -14.36
N HIS A 296 -1.78 0.96 -15.36
CA HIS A 296 -1.33 -0.43 -15.23
C HIS A 296 0.18 -0.46 -15.42
N LEU A 297 0.88 -0.92 -14.38
CA LEU A 297 2.34 -1.04 -14.35
C LEU A 297 2.70 -2.51 -14.14
N SER A 298 3.71 -2.98 -14.84
CA SER A 298 4.26 -4.30 -14.61
C SER A 298 5.78 -4.29 -14.56
N LEU A 299 6.32 -5.19 -13.75
CA LEU A 299 7.74 -5.50 -13.64
C LEU A 299 7.89 -7.02 -13.72
N GLY A 300 8.64 -7.48 -14.66
CA GLY A 300 8.77 -8.91 -14.92
C GLY A 300 10.19 -9.35 -15.20
N HIS A 301 10.33 -10.67 -15.35
CA HIS A 301 11.59 -11.34 -15.65
C HIS A 301 12.65 -11.13 -14.56
N LEU A 302 12.22 -11.14 -13.26
CA LEU A 302 13.10 -11.07 -12.11
C LEU A 302 13.47 -12.48 -11.67
N SER A 303 14.75 -12.83 -11.69
CA SER A 303 15.23 -14.13 -11.22
C SER A 303 14.83 -14.34 -9.75
N GLN A 304 14.16 -15.47 -9.45
CA GLN A 304 13.55 -15.75 -8.15
C GLN A 304 14.58 -15.77 -7.01
N GLU A 305 15.69 -16.53 -7.17
CA GLU A 305 16.65 -16.72 -6.07
C GLU A 305 17.35 -15.41 -5.65
N PRO A 306 17.92 -14.59 -6.55
CA PRO A 306 18.50 -13.31 -6.18
C PRO A 306 17.46 -12.36 -5.56
N LEU A 307 16.24 -12.35 -6.10
CA LEU A 307 15.15 -11.52 -5.55
C LEU A 307 14.81 -11.94 -4.11
N ALA A 308 14.66 -13.23 -3.85
CA ALA A 308 14.36 -13.76 -2.52
C ALA A 308 15.46 -13.40 -1.51
N ARG A 309 16.76 -13.57 -1.87
CA ARG A 309 17.87 -13.19 -1.01
C ARG A 309 17.90 -11.68 -0.74
N MET A 310 17.67 -10.86 -1.75
CA MET A 310 17.63 -9.40 -1.59
C MET A 310 16.49 -8.98 -0.66
N VAL A 311 15.29 -9.55 -0.83
CA VAL A 311 14.13 -9.28 0.06
C VAL A 311 14.45 -9.68 1.49
N THR A 312 15.04 -10.86 1.72
CA THR A 312 15.42 -11.31 3.06
C THR A 312 16.45 -10.37 3.70
N THR A 313 17.46 -9.93 2.93
CA THR A 313 18.49 -8.99 3.41
C THR A 313 17.88 -7.65 3.79
N LEU A 314 16.96 -7.12 2.95
CA LEU A 314 16.28 -5.85 3.22
C LEU A 314 15.33 -5.94 4.42
N GLN A 315 14.64 -7.07 4.61
CA GLN A 315 13.81 -7.32 5.79
C GLN A 315 14.66 -7.34 7.07
N THR A 316 15.80 -8.05 7.05
CA THR A 316 16.73 -8.10 8.18
C THR A 316 17.28 -6.70 8.51
N LEU A 317 17.65 -5.94 7.48
CA LEU A 317 18.08 -4.54 7.65
C LEU A 317 16.98 -3.67 8.24
N GLY A 318 15.75 -3.83 7.76
CA GLY A 318 14.59 -3.11 8.30
C GLY A 318 14.38 -3.38 9.79
N GLN A 319 14.57 -4.62 10.23
CA GLN A 319 14.53 -4.99 11.66
C GLN A 319 15.70 -4.36 12.44
N GLN A 320 16.93 -4.43 11.94
CA GLN A 320 18.09 -3.82 12.60
C GLN A 320 17.93 -2.30 12.77
N LEU A 321 17.39 -1.60 11.76
CA LEU A 321 17.13 -0.16 11.83
C LEU A 321 16.03 0.22 12.84
N GLN A 322 15.13 -0.71 13.16
CA GLN A 322 14.12 -0.51 14.20
C GLN A 322 14.71 -0.67 15.61
N ASP A 323 15.62 -1.63 15.77
CA ASP A 323 16.29 -1.90 17.04
C ASP A 323 17.33 -0.82 17.38
N ASP A 324 18.05 -0.35 16.38
CA ASP A 324 19.06 0.71 16.49
C ASP A 324 19.00 1.64 15.27
N PRO A 325 18.34 2.79 15.35
CA PRO A 325 18.25 3.77 14.26
C PRO A 325 19.61 4.31 13.80
N ASP A 326 20.65 4.23 14.65
CA ASP A 326 22.01 4.67 14.34
C ASP A 326 22.82 3.54 13.66
N ALA A 327 22.33 2.30 13.66
CA ALA A 327 22.93 1.14 12.97
C ALA A 327 22.65 1.14 11.44
N ALA A 328 22.41 2.31 10.84
CA ALA A 328 22.00 2.48 9.43
C ALA A 328 23.04 2.01 8.40
N ASP A 329 24.25 1.67 8.82
CA ASP A 329 25.30 1.28 7.90
C ASP A 329 25.26 -0.23 7.62
N LEU A 330 24.97 -0.56 6.36
CA LEU A 330 25.17 -1.90 5.84
C LEU A 330 26.61 -2.37 6.09
N THR A 331 26.78 -3.56 6.61
CA THR A 331 28.11 -4.19 6.65
C THR A 331 28.66 -4.40 5.24
N GLU A 332 29.96 -4.44 5.08
CA GLU A 332 30.59 -4.67 3.77
C GLU A 332 30.13 -6.02 3.14
N ALA A 333 29.85 -7.02 3.97
CA ALA A 333 29.29 -8.31 3.50
C ALA A 333 27.86 -8.13 2.94
N GLN A 334 27.01 -7.36 3.61
CA GLN A 334 25.64 -7.07 3.15
C GLN A 334 25.65 -6.22 1.87
N LYS A 335 26.50 -5.20 1.79
CA LYS A 335 26.68 -4.39 0.56
C LYS A 335 27.10 -5.25 -0.61
N LYS A 336 28.08 -6.14 -0.39
CA LYS A 336 28.55 -7.07 -1.42
C LYS A 336 27.44 -8.02 -1.87
N ALA A 337 26.73 -8.66 -0.93
CA ALA A 337 25.64 -9.57 -1.24
C ALA A 337 24.52 -8.87 -2.02
N LEU A 338 24.08 -7.68 -1.60
CA LEU A 338 23.07 -6.90 -2.32
C LEU A 338 23.54 -6.49 -3.73
N THR A 339 24.83 -6.16 -3.89
CA THR A 339 25.39 -5.83 -5.20
C THR A 339 25.41 -7.06 -6.12
N GLU A 340 25.81 -8.23 -5.62
CA GLU A 340 25.80 -9.48 -6.38
C GLU A 340 24.38 -9.89 -6.78
N ASP A 341 23.41 -9.80 -5.87
CA ASP A 341 22.02 -10.11 -6.15
C ASP A 341 21.40 -9.10 -7.13
N ALA A 342 21.67 -7.82 -6.98
CA ALA A 342 21.23 -6.79 -7.93
C ALA A 342 21.80 -7.02 -9.34
N LEU A 343 23.08 -7.37 -9.44
CA LEU A 343 23.69 -7.74 -10.71
C LEU A 343 23.05 -8.98 -11.32
N ALA A 344 22.76 -10.00 -10.51
CA ALA A 344 22.08 -11.21 -10.99
C ALA A 344 20.66 -10.90 -11.48
N LEU A 345 19.93 -9.99 -10.81
CA LEU A 345 18.62 -9.51 -11.28
C LEU A 345 18.74 -8.74 -12.59
N LEU A 346 19.73 -7.85 -12.74
CA LEU A 346 19.96 -7.12 -13.98
C LEU A 346 20.30 -8.05 -15.15
N ARG A 347 21.16 -9.07 -14.90
CA ARG A 347 21.51 -10.08 -15.92
C ARG A 347 20.34 -10.93 -16.38
N ALA A 348 19.34 -11.08 -15.56
CA ALA A 348 18.08 -11.73 -15.94
C ALA A 348 17.32 -10.96 -17.03
N GLY A 349 17.65 -9.68 -17.25
CA GLY A 349 16.98 -8.83 -18.23
C GLY A 349 15.58 -8.42 -17.77
N PRO A 350 15.46 -7.67 -16.66
CA PRO A 350 14.18 -7.23 -16.16
C PRO A 350 13.44 -6.35 -17.18
N ILE A 351 12.12 -6.46 -17.18
CA ILE A 351 11.24 -5.73 -18.07
C ILE A 351 10.32 -4.89 -17.20
N PHE A 352 10.36 -3.57 -17.38
CA PHE A 352 9.37 -2.66 -16.82
C PHE A 352 8.41 -2.21 -17.92
N ALA A 353 7.11 -2.21 -17.64
CA ALA A 353 6.13 -1.72 -18.60
C ALA A 353 5.08 -0.81 -17.95
N ILE A 354 4.67 0.19 -18.70
CA ILE A 354 3.39 0.88 -18.57
C ILE A 354 2.45 0.17 -19.54
N ASP A 355 1.75 -0.86 -19.04
CA ASP A 355 0.84 -1.64 -19.89
C ASP A 355 -0.32 -0.78 -20.35
N ARG A 356 -0.73 0.18 -19.49
CA ARG A 356 -1.73 1.17 -19.84
C ARG A 356 -1.66 2.37 -18.89
N LEU A 357 -1.61 3.55 -19.45
CA LEU A 357 -1.99 4.80 -18.81
C LEU A 357 -3.08 5.42 -19.69
N SER A 358 -4.29 5.56 -19.19
CA SER A 358 -5.39 6.08 -20.01
C SER A 358 -6.38 6.89 -19.17
N LEU A 359 -7.08 7.77 -19.89
CA LEU A 359 -8.24 8.50 -19.38
C LEU A 359 -9.21 8.78 -20.54
N THR A 360 -10.48 8.99 -20.19
CA THR A 360 -11.54 9.34 -21.13
C THR A 360 -11.99 10.79 -20.85
N GLN A 361 -11.96 11.61 -21.88
CA GLN A 361 -12.55 12.94 -21.92
C GLN A 361 -13.79 12.95 -22.83
N THR A 362 -14.51 14.10 -22.89
CA THR A 362 -15.70 14.23 -23.74
C THR A 362 -15.40 13.91 -25.20
N GLY A 363 -14.21 14.26 -25.67
CA GLY A 363 -13.79 14.05 -27.04
C GLY A 363 -13.27 12.63 -27.36
N GLY A 364 -13.16 11.72 -26.37
CA GLY A 364 -12.70 10.34 -26.55
C GLY A 364 -11.57 9.94 -25.58
N ASP A 365 -10.83 8.91 -25.95
CA ASP A 365 -9.81 8.31 -25.09
C ASP A 365 -8.40 8.84 -25.41
N ILE A 366 -7.59 8.94 -24.36
CA ILE A 366 -6.14 9.16 -24.42
C ILE A 366 -5.48 7.93 -23.79
N VAL A 367 -4.59 7.27 -24.52
CA VAL A 367 -3.92 6.03 -24.07
C VAL A 367 -2.42 6.15 -24.33
N LEU A 368 -1.64 5.89 -23.31
CA LEU A 368 -0.18 5.72 -23.36
C LEU A 368 0.17 4.30 -22.94
N THR A 369 1.03 3.65 -23.70
CA THR A 369 1.69 2.39 -23.34
C THR A 369 3.20 2.57 -23.46
N GLY A 370 3.97 1.78 -22.72
CA GLY A 370 5.42 1.87 -22.78
C GLY A 370 6.10 0.63 -22.21
N LYS A 371 7.31 0.37 -22.68
CA LYS A 371 8.15 -0.74 -22.22
C LYS A 371 9.58 -0.27 -22.15
N ALA A 372 10.26 -0.63 -21.07
CA ALA A 372 11.70 -0.48 -20.92
C ALA A 372 12.33 -1.84 -20.64
N GLU A 373 13.40 -2.15 -21.35
CA GLU A 373 14.15 -3.39 -21.22
C GLU A 373 15.64 -3.12 -21.32
N LEU A 374 16.45 -4.05 -20.84
CA LEU A 374 17.89 -3.96 -20.86
C LEU A 374 18.47 -5.03 -21.81
N PRO A 375 18.63 -4.73 -23.12
CA PRO A 375 19.23 -5.64 -24.08
C PRO A 375 20.70 -5.91 -23.69
N GLY A 376 21.17 -7.17 -23.85
CA GLY A 376 22.53 -7.55 -23.49
C GLY A 376 22.80 -7.65 -21.98
N ALA A 377 21.76 -7.63 -21.16
CA ALA A 377 21.86 -7.72 -19.71
C ALA A 377 22.64 -8.97 -19.24
N SER A 378 22.53 -10.09 -19.95
CA SER A 378 23.23 -11.35 -19.63
C SER A 378 24.76 -11.24 -19.72
N GLU A 379 25.27 -10.27 -20.46
CA GLU A 379 26.72 -10.05 -20.67
C GLU A 379 27.32 -9.04 -19.69
N LEU A 380 26.51 -8.45 -18.81
CA LEU A 380 26.97 -7.49 -17.82
C LEU A 380 27.94 -8.15 -16.84
N ASP A 381 29.12 -7.58 -16.70
CA ASP A 381 30.05 -7.91 -15.61
C ASP A 381 29.86 -6.97 -14.40
N ALA A 382 30.55 -7.27 -13.30
CA ALA A 382 30.42 -6.50 -12.06
C ALA A 382 30.95 -5.08 -12.21
N GLU A 383 31.99 -4.85 -13.02
CA GLU A 383 32.59 -3.56 -13.25
C GLU A 383 31.65 -2.65 -14.06
N THR A 384 31.08 -3.18 -15.13
CA THR A 384 30.05 -2.50 -15.94
C THR A 384 28.81 -2.16 -15.11
N ALA A 385 28.33 -3.10 -14.26
CA ALA A 385 27.18 -2.83 -13.38
C ALA A 385 27.49 -1.71 -12.36
N GLN A 386 28.70 -1.68 -11.80
CA GLN A 386 29.11 -0.61 -10.89
C GLN A 386 29.21 0.74 -11.61
N MET A 387 29.74 0.77 -12.83
CA MET A 387 29.76 1.96 -13.67
C MET A 387 28.34 2.45 -13.98
N LEU A 388 27.41 1.56 -14.31
CA LEU A 388 26.00 1.90 -14.56
C LEU A 388 25.34 2.49 -13.32
N ALA A 389 25.60 1.94 -12.13
CA ALA A 389 25.09 2.46 -10.87
C ALA A 389 25.64 3.86 -10.55
N SER A 390 26.89 4.15 -10.95
CA SER A 390 27.55 5.45 -10.70
C SER A 390 27.30 6.49 -11.78
N SER A 391 26.88 6.07 -12.98
CA SER A 391 26.67 6.97 -14.12
C SER A 391 25.32 6.72 -14.81
N PRO A 392 24.27 7.48 -14.44
CA PRO A 392 22.93 7.37 -15.08
C PRO A 392 22.95 7.54 -16.60
N ALA A 393 23.87 8.35 -17.14
CA ALA A 393 23.99 8.55 -18.58
C ALA A 393 24.47 7.29 -19.32
N MET A 394 25.39 6.52 -18.72
CA MET A 394 25.82 5.22 -19.28
C MET A 394 24.69 4.18 -19.18
N ALA A 395 23.94 4.18 -18.10
CA ALA A 395 22.79 3.31 -17.93
C ALA A 395 21.73 3.57 -19.02
N LEU A 396 21.45 4.83 -19.34
CA LEU A 396 20.55 5.20 -20.43
C LEU A 396 21.00 4.66 -21.79
N GLY A 397 22.31 4.63 -22.08
CA GLY A 397 22.83 4.07 -23.34
C GLY A 397 22.54 2.59 -23.55
N MET A 398 22.31 1.83 -22.48
CA MET A 398 22.04 0.39 -22.53
C MET A 398 20.54 0.06 -22.48
N VAL A 399 19.70 0.97 -22.03
CA VAL A 399 18.25 0.77 -21.95
C VAL A 399 17.62 0.94 -23.32
N ARG A 400 16.69 0.06 -23.66
CA ARG A 400 15.76 0.25 -24.78
C ARG A 400 14.40 0.63 -24.22
N VAL A 401 13.88 1.77 -24.66
CA VAL A 401 12.53 2.23 -24.31
C VAL A 401 11.70 2.30 -25.58
N GLN A 402 10.48 1.82 -25.49
CA GLN A 402 9.46 1.99 -26.52
C GLN A 402 8.21 2.53 -25.84
N ALA A 403 7.61 3.59 -26.38
CA ALA A 403 6.34 4.10 -25.89
C ALA A 403 5.45 4.52 -27.07
N GLN A 404 4.14 4.35 -26.88
CA GLN A 404 3.13 4.72 -27.85
C GLN A 404 2.05 5.55 -27.18
N LEU A 405 1.80 6.72 -27.71
CA LEU A 405 0.63 7.55 -27.42
C LEU A 405 -0.40 7.39 -28.53
N LYS A 406 -1.64 7.13 -28.16
CA LYS A 406 -2.81 7.19 -29.04
C LYS A 406 -3.89 8.01 -28.34
N ALA A 407 -4.30 9.10 -28.93
CA ALA A 407 -5.28 10.01 -28.33
C ALA A 407 -6.30 10.46 -29.37
N ALA A 408 -7.58 10.48 -29.01
CA ALA A 408 -8.56 11.21 -29.79
C ALA A 408 -8.17 12.69 -29.82
N GLU A 409 -8.06 13.30 -31.02
CA GLU A 409 -7.60 14.69 -31.15
C GLU A 409 -8.43 15.69 -30.32
N PRO A 410 -9.79 15.59 -30.28
CA PRO A 410 -10.60 16.47 -29.45
C PRO A 410 -10.31 16.30 -27.96
N ALA A 411 -10.15 15.06 -27.47
CA ALA A 411 -9.85 14.77 -26.08
C ALA A 411 -8.50 15.32 -25.63
N LEU A 412 -7.47 15.18 -26.49
CA LEU A 412 -6.13 15.71 -26.19
C LEU A 412 -6.14 17.25 -26.16
N ARG A 413 -6.89 17.89 -27.06
CA ARG A 413 -7.04 19.35 -27.06
C ARG A 413 -7.77 19.85 -25.82
N GLU A 414 -8.82 19.16 -25.39
CA GLU A 414 -9.56 19.47 -24.17
C GLU A 414 -8.63 19.39 -22.95
N LEU A 415 -7.93 18.25 -22.77
CA LEU A 415 -7.00 18.04 -21.67
C LEU A 415 -5.87 19.08 -21.63
N LEU A 416 -5.23 19.37 -22.78
CA LEU A 416 -4.16 20.34 -22.85
C LEU A 416 -4.67 21.77 -22.59
N GLY A 417 -5.88 22.09 -23.05
CA GLY A 417 -6.52 23.37 -22.81
C GLY A 417 -6.83 23.62 -21.33
N GLU A 418 -7.25 22.57 -20.62
CA GLU A 418 -7.47 22.61 -19.18
C GLU A 418 -6.17 22.76 -18.38
N LEU A 419 -5.08 22.13 -18.82
CA LEU A 419 -3.77 22.23 -18.19
C LEU A 419 -3.09 23.59 -18.46
N SER A 420 -3.11 24.02 -19.74
CA SER A 420 -2.50 25.27 -20.17
C SER A 420 -2.96 25.64 -21.59
N PRO A 421 -3.47 26.88 -21.81
CA PRO A 421 -3.77 27.35 -23.16
C PRO A 421 -2.56 27.33 -24.10
N ALA A 422 -1.35 27.55 -23.58
CA ALA A 422 -0.11 27.49 -24.36
C ALA A 422 0.21 26.06 -24.81
N ALA A 423 -0.08 25.04 -24.01
CA ALA A 423 0.09 23.64 -24.38
C ALA A 423 -0.88 23.25 -25.50
N ALA A 424 -2.13 23.68 -25.44
CA ALA A 424 -3.11 23.46 -26.50
C ALA A 424 -2.69 24.12 -27.84
N ALA A 425 -2.13 25.35 -27.80
CA ALA A 425 -1.62 26.04 -28.96
C ALA A 425 -0.39 25.35 -29.57
N GLY A 426 0.47 24.71 -28.76
CA GLY A 426 1.63 23.95 -29.20
C GLY A 426 1.31 22.65 -29.94
N LEU A 427 0.09 22.13 -29.85
CA LEU A 427 -0.28 20.84 -30.43
C LEU A 427 -0.12 20.82 -31.95
N GLU A 428 -0.51 21.89 -32.65
CA GLU A 428 -0.35 21.95 -34.14
C GLU A 428 1.13 21.94 -34.52
N SER A 429 1.99 22.61 -33.77
CA SER A 429 3.44 22.58 -34.03
C SER A 429 4.01 21.15 -33.90
N LEU A 430 3.54 20.37 -32.92
CA LEU A 430 3.96 18.97 -32.77
C LEU A 430 3.46 18.08 -33.94
N ILE A 431 2.31 18.41 -34.51
CA ILE A 431 1.77 17.72 -35.70
C ILE A 431 2.57 18.11 -36.95
N GLU A 432 2.87 19.41 -37.12
CA GLU A 432 3.63 19.92 -38.27
C GLU A 432 5.06 19.36 -38.31
N VAL A 433 5.72 19.28 -37.14
CA VAL A 433 7.05 18.67 -37.02
C VAL A 433 7.03 17.15 -37.19
N GLY A 434 5.84 16.51 -37.13
CA GLY A 434 5.68 15.08 -37.27
C GLY A 434 5.86 14.26 -36.00
N TYR A 435 5.92 14.90 -34.85
CA TYR A 435 5.98 14.24 -33.53
C TYR A 435 4.63 13.63 -33.15
N LEU A 436 3.54 14.19 -33.68
CA LEU A 436 2.21 13.61 -33.64
C LEU A 436 1.73 13.40 -35.09
N LYS A 437 1.19 12.23 -35.39
CA LYS A 437 0.63 11.90 -36.73
C LYS A 437 -0.86 11.67 -36.62
N ARG A 438 -1.63 12.29 -37.52
CA ARG A 438 -3.08 12.03 -37.61
C ARG A 438 -3.33 10.66 -38.24
N GLN A 439 -4.11 9.82 -37.53
CA GLN A 439 -4.62 8.54 -38.05
C GLN A 439 -6.13 8.49 -37.80
N GLY A 440 -6.89 8.86 -38.84
CA GLY A 440 -8.34 9.09 -38.71
C GLY A 440 -8.60 10.22 -37.71
N ASN A 441 -9.41 9.95 -36.68
CA ASN A 441 -9.72 10.90 -35.62
C ASN A 441 -8.71 10.88 -34.44
N ASN A 442 -7.64 10.10 -34.56
CA ASN A 442 -6.63 9.99 -33.49
C ASN A 442 -5.32 10.66 -33.90
N LEU A 443 -4.63 11.16 -32.88
CA LEU A 443 -3.22 11.52 -32.92
C LEU A 443 -2.40 10.35 -32.35
N VAL A 444 -1.35 9.96 -33.05
CA VAL A 444 -0.47 8.85 -32.63
C VAL A 444 0.97 9.33 -32.63
N SER A 445 1.71 8.93 -31.59
CA SER A 445 3.14 9.12 -31.47
C SER A 445 3.80 7.82 -31.00
N ASN A 446 4.90 7.43 -31.68
CA ASN A 446 5.72 6.30 -31.28
C ASN A 446 7.11 6.81 -30.92
N LEU A 447 7.47 6.70 -29.66
CA LEU A 447 8.80 6.99 -29.14
C LEU A 447 9.60 5.69 -29.10
N ALA A 448 10.82 5.72 -29.63
CA ALA A 448 11.81 4.67 -29.41
C ALA A 448 13.13 5.32 -28.98
N PHE A 449 13.75 4.74 -27.96
CA PHE A 449 15.06 5.10 -27.49
C PHE A 449 15.90 3.84 -27.32
N GLY A 450 17.15 3.85 -27.77
CA GLY A 450 18.09 2.75 -27.60
C GLY A 450 19.41 3.04 -28.30
N GLY A 451 20.50 2.55 -27.71
CA GLY A 451 21.85 2.79 -28.25
C GLY A 451 22.26 4.27 -28.22
N GLY A 452 21.71 5.08 -27.30
CA GLY A 452 21.97 6.52 -27.19
C GLY A 452 21.21 7.39 -28.21
N GLU A 453 20.34 6.78 -29.03
CA GLU A 453 19.53 7.50 -30.01
C GLU A 453 18.06 7.50 -29.63
N ALA A 454 17.41 8.65 -29.75
CA ALA A 454 15.97 8.79 -29.57
C ALA A 454 15.30 9.10 -30.90
N THR A 455 14.18 8.44 -31.17
CA THR A 455 13.35 8.71 -32.36
C THR A 455 11.89 8.91 -31.96
N ILE A 456 11.21 9.82 -32.64
CA ILE A 456 9.75 9.96 -32.58
C ILE A 456 9.19 9.70 -33.99
N ASN A 457 8.29 8.74 -34.10
CA ASN A 457 7.72 8.30 -35.38
C ASN A 457 8.76 7.93 -36.42
N GLY A 458 9.94 7.43 -35.99
CA GLY A 458 11.08 7.09 -36.84
C GLY A 458 11.98 8.27 -37.23
N GLN A 459 11.69 9.48 -36.77
CA GLN A 459 12.54 10.67 -36.97
C GLN A 459 13.48 10.81 -35.80
N ALA A 460 14.78 10.95 -36.04
CA ALA A 460 15.76 11.16 -34.98
C ALA A 460 15.51 12.50 -34.29
N LEU A 461 15.50 12.49 -32.96
CA LEU A 461 15.56 13.71 -32.17
C LEU A 461 16.99 14.22 -32.21
N GLY A 462 17.24 15.29 -32.96
CA GLY A 462 18.59 15.88 -33.09
C GLY A 462 19.16 16.31 -31.75
N GLY A 463 20.23 15.62 -31.32
CA GLY A 463 20.93 15.84 -30.07
C GLY A 463 21.21 14.50 -29.42
N GLY A 464 22.42 13.93 -29.59
CA GLY A 464 22.85 12.76 -28.80
C GLY A 464 22.84 13.12 -27.31
N PHE A 465 22.24 12.27 -26.48
CA PHE A 465 22.22 12.38 -25.02
C PHE A 465 23.48 11.80 -24.41
#